data_dbf2c46d8bac80d7b843011fbc66293e
#
_entry.id   dbf2c46d8bac80d7b843011fbc66293e
#
_cell.length_a   1.000
_cell.length_b   1.000
_cell.length_c   1.000
_cell.angle_alpha   90.00
_cell.angle_beta   90.00
_cell.angle_gamma   90.00
#
_symmetry.space_group_name_H-M   'P 1'
#
loop_
_entity.id
_entity.type
_entity.pdbx_description
1 polymer ?
#
loop_
_entity_poly.entity_id
_entity_poly.type
_entity_poly.pdbx_seq_one_letter_code
_entity_poly.pdbx_strand_id
1 'polypeptide(L)'
;LTAILQKIKANLDQEIEQKRNVNLLRENYIKSLPILREQFLNELVNAPVASETVQTRLKEYGIPLSGAQKWVAAAVGIDRPEEEQEGELAIHREQDLIPISVMQILEEKLGNYCRFSIFNSTGSSDAQIGVIAAIDEENSQTGLTAVLGDICKETRKILAVPITIGIGHSTQDLGMICESYKDAVNALGYKAIVGAGNTIYINDVEPVSRGKLQFDSKDE
;
A
#
# COMPACT_ATOMS: atom_id res chain seq x y z
N LEU A 1 37.15 -15.45 49.80
CA LEU A 1 37.34 -15.60 48.36
C LEU A 1 36.10 -16.21 47.70
N THR A 2 35.52 -17.28 48.25
CA THR A 2 34.36 -18.01 47.71
C THR A 2 33.10 -17.14 47.55
N ALA A 3 32.80 -16.27 48.54
CA ALA A 3 31.64 -15.37 48.50
C ALA A 3 31.75 -14.31 47.38
N ILE A 4 32.97 -13.83 47.10
CA ILE A 4 33.22 -12.86 46.02
C ILE A 4 33.01 -13.52 44.66
N LEU A 5 33.51 -14.74 44.47
CA LEU A 5 33.31 -15.51 43.24
C LEU A 5 31.86 -15.86 42.99
N GLN A 6 31.09 -16.19 44.03
CA GLN A 6 29.65 -16.41 43.93
C GLN A 6 28.89 -15.15 43.50
N LYS A 7 29.26 -13.98 44.05
CA LYS A 7 28.65 -12.70 43.68
C LYS A 7 28.96 -12.30 42.23
N ILE A 8 30.20 -12.52 41.79
CA ILE A 8 30.60 -12.28 40.41
C ILE A 8 29.84 -13.19 39.46
N LYS A 9 29.73 -14.48 39.77
CA LYS A 9 28.96 -15.43 38.96
C LYS A 9 27.50 -15.04 38.88
N ALA A 10 26.84 -14.69 40.00
CA ALA A 10 25.45 -14.26 39.99
C ALA A 10 25.22 -12.98 39.16
N ASN A 11 26.12 -11.99 39.20
CA ASN A 11 26.04 -10.81 38.39
C ASN A 11 26.22 -11.13 36.88
N LEU A 12 27.15 -12.04 36.58
CA LEU A 12 27.38 -12.47 35.18
C LEU A 12 26.15 -13.21 34.59
N ASP A 13 25.60 -14.14 35.41
CA ASP A 13 24.39 -14.89 35.03
C ASP A 13 23.21 -13.94 34.80
N GLN A 14 23.06 -12.92 35.66
CA GLN A 14 22.02 -11.91 35.52
C GLN A 14 22.21 -11.04 34.24
N GLU A 15 23.45 -10.62 33.93
CA GLU A 15 23.75 -9.90 32.69
C GLU A 15 23.45 -10.75 31.42
N ILE A 16 23.81 -12.03 31.45
CA ILE A 16 23.56 -12.95 30.35
C ILE A 16 22.05 -13.13 30.15
N GLU A 17 21.29 -13.28 31.22
CA GLU A 17 19.84 -13.42 31.17
C GLU A 17 19.16 -12.14 30.65
N GLN A 18 19.60 -10.96 31.10
CA GLN A 18 19.11 -9.68 30.59
C GLN A 18 19.38 -9.53 29.08
N LYS A 19 20.60 -9.82 28.63
CA LYS A 19 20.95 -9.78 27.19
C LYS A 19 20.11 -10.77 26.38
N ARG A 20 19.86 -11.96 26.90
CA ARG A 20 19.02 -12.96 26.24
C ARG A 20 17.58 -12.49 26.11
N ASN A 21 17.01 -11.89 27.16
CA ASN A 21 15.66 -11.36 27.16
C ASN A 21 15.52 -10.18 26.17
N VAL A 22 16.48 -9.26 26.12
CA VAL A 22 16.51 -8.16 25.16
C VAL A 22 16.58 -8.67 23.71
N ASN A 23 17.41 -9.67 23.44
CA ASN A 23 17.50 -10.27 22.12
C ASN A 23 16.19 -10.96 21.71
N LEU A 24 15.56 -11.69 22.61
CA LEU A 24 14.27 -12.34 22.37
C LEU A 24 13.16 -11.31 22.06
N LEU A 25 13.10 -10.22 22.83
CA LEU A 25 12.16 -9.12 22.59
C LEU A 25 12.41 -8.47 21.22
N ARG A 26 13.67 -8.25 20.88
CA ARG A 26 14.06 -7.68 19.58
C ARG A 26 13.68 -8.59 18.41
N GLU A 27 13.91 -9.89 18.53
CA GLU A 27 13.51 -10.86 17.52
C GLU A 27 11.98 -10.90 17.34
N ASN A 28 11.23 -10.90 18.42
CA ASN A 28 9.77 -10.87 18.38
C ASN A 28 9.25 -9.56 17.73
N TYR A 29 9.87 -8.42 18.06
CA TYR A 29 9.54 -7.14 17.45
C TYR A 29 9.80 -7.16 15.94
N ILE A 30 10.97 -7.64 15.51
CA ILE A 30 11.30 -7.75 14.07
C ILE A 30 10.32 -8.65 13.33
N LYS A 31 9.90 -9.76 13.94
CA LYS A 31 8.91 -10.67 13.34
C LYS A 31 7.51 -10.05 13.23
N SER A 32 7.16 -9.13 14.14
CA SER A 32 5.85 -8.46 14.11
C SER A 32 5.82 -7.20 13.22
N LEU A 33 6.99 -6.65 12.84
CA LEU A 33 7.08 -5.44 12.01
C LEU A 33 6.27 -5.50 10.70
N PRO A 34 6.29 -6.59 9.91
CA PRO A 34 5.49 -6.66 8.68
C PRO A 34 3.99 -6.50 8.95
N ILE A 35 3.49 -7.15 10.01
CA ILE A 35 2.08 -7.06 10.41
C ILE A 35 1.72 -5.64 10.86
N LEU A 36 2.59 -5.01 11.67
CA LEU A 36 2.39 -3.63 12.13
C LEU A 36 2.42 -2.63 10.99
N ARG A 37 3.29 -2.82 10.00
CA ARG A 37 3.33 -2.02 8.76
C ARG A 37 2.02 -2.12 8.00
N GLU A 38 1.56 -3.33 7.75
CA GLU A 38 0.32 -3.58 7.00
C GLU A 38 -0.90 -3.00 7.71
N GLN A 39 -1.01 -3.20 9.04
CA GLN A 39 -2.08 -2.61 9.84
C GLN A 39 -2.06 -1.09 9.77
N PHE A 40 -0.89 -0.46 9.91
CA PHE A 40 -0.77 0.99 9.85
C PHE A 40 -1.10 1.54 8.45
N LEU A 41 -0.66 0.89 7.37
CA LEU A 41 -0.98 1.31 6.01
C LEU A 41 -2.49 1.19 5.74
N ASN A 42 -3.14 0.14 6.23
CA ASN A 42 -4.61 0.02 6.16
C ASN A 42 -5.32 1.09 6.99
N GLU A 43 -4.83 1.42 8.20
CA GLU A 43 -5.36 2.53 9.00
C GLU A 43 -5.29 3.86 8.22
N LEU A 44 -4.15 4.12 7.59
CA LEU A 44 -3.86 5.35 6.85
C LEU A 44 -4.77 5.55 5.63
N VAL A 45 -5.14 4.48 4.93
CA VAL A 45 -6.02 4.56 3.76
C VAL A 45 -7.51 4.52 4.10
N ASN A 46 -7.87 4.12 5.32
CA ASN A 46 -9.27 4.05 5.75
C ASN A 46 -9.75 5.33 6.45
N ALA A 47 -8.86 6.08 7.12
CA ALA A 47 -9.25 7.28 7.87
C ALA A 47 -8.10 8.32 7.91
N PRO A 48 -8.43 9.61 8.09
CA PRO A 48 -7.43 10.64 8.31
C PRO A 48 -6.63 10.38 9.60
N VAL A 49 -5.31 10.52 9.53
CA VAL A 49 -4.39 10.35 10.67
C VAL A 49 -3.58 11.63 10.85
N ALA A 50 -3.39 12.07 12.10
CA ALA A 50 -2.61 13.27 12.40
C ALA A 50 -1.17 13.14 11.86
N SER A 51 -0.68 14.16 11.14
CA SER A 51 0.63 14.15 10.45
C SER A 51 1.79 13.83 11.39
N GLU A 52 1.74 14.25 12.67
CA GLU A 52 2.76 13.94 13.67
C GLU A 52 2.81 12.43 13.98
N THR A 53 1.65 11.80 14.13
CA THR A 53 1.51 10.36 14.35
C THR A 53 2.04 9.59 13.14
N VAL A 54 1.72 10.06 11.92
CA VAL A 54 2.20 9.47 10.67
C VAL A 54 3.72 9.47 10.64
N GLN A 55 4.36 10.63 10.86
CA GLN A 55 5.82 10.76 10.83
C GLN A 55 6.51 9.86 11.86
N THR A 56 5.94 9.74 13.05
CA THR A 56 6.45 8.87 14.10
C THR A 56 6.40 7.40 13.69
N ARG A 57 5.25 6.92 13.22
CA ARG A 57 5.06 5.52 12.82
C ARG A 57 5.83 5.15 11.55
N LEU A 58 6.00 6.08 10.58
CA LEU A 58 6.84 5.84 9.41
C LEU A 58 8.29 5.53 9.81
N LYS A 59 8.84 6.28 10.78
CA LYS A 59 10.20 6.05 11.31
C LYS A 59 10.28 4.76 12.10
N GLU A 60 9.32 4.54 12.99
CA GLU A 60 9.26 3.37 13.87
C GLU A 60 9.19 2.06 13.06
N TYR A 61 8.31 2.03 12.07
CA TYR A 61 8.11 0.83 11.25
C TYR A 61 9.04 0.76 10.04
N GLY A 62 9.87 1.79 9.79
CA GLY A 62 10.80 1.83 8.66
C GLY A 62 10.08 1.85 7.31
N ILE A 63 8.98 2.61 7.20
CA ILE A 63 8.21 2.76 5.95
C ILE A 63 8.83 3.92 5.14
N PRO A 64 9.21 3.72 3.85
CA PRO A 64 10.01 4.67 3.08
C PRO A 64 9.19 5.81 2.45
N LEU A 65 8.16 6.32 3.14
CA LEU A 65 7.27 7.37 2.61
C LEU A 65 7.58 8.78 3.17
N SER A 66 8.59 8.92 4.03
CA SER A 66 8.93 10.20 4.66
C SER A 66 9.56 11.19 3.67
N GLY A 67 9.25 12.49 3.83
CA GLY A 67 9.98 13.58 3.15
C GLY A 67 9.68 13.75 1.67
N ALA A 68 8.63 13.19 1.13
CA ALA A 68 8.16 13.46 -0.23
C ALA A 68 7.38 14.78 -0.30
N GLN A 69 7.30 15.37 -1.49
CA GLN A 69 6.49 16.58 -1.72
C GLN A 69 5.00 16.26 -1.81
N LYS A 70 4.66 15.11 -2.40
CA LYS A 70 3.29 14.65 -2.59
C LYS A 70 3.24 13.13 -2.49
N TRP A 71 2.05 12.62 -2.24
CA TRP A 71 1.75 11.19 -2.24
C TRP A 71 0.54 10.92 -3.11
N VAL A 72 0.52 9.74 -3.73
CA VAL A 72 -0.60 9.23 -4.53
C VAL A 72 -0.91 7.83 -4.04
N ALA A 73 -2.18 7.53 -3.86
CA ALA A 73 -2.62 6.17 -3.63
C ALA A 73 -3.11 5.52 -4.92
N ALA A 74 -2.84 4.23 -5.05
CA ALA A 74 -3.41 3.38 -6.07
C ALA A 74 -4.04 2.13 -5.45
N ALA A 75 -5.12 1.67 -6.06
CA ALA A 75 -5.84 0.46 -5.70
C ALA A 75 -5.75 -0.54 -6.84
N VAL A 76 -5.37 -1.78 -6.54
CA VAL A 76 -5.18 -2.84 -7.54
C VAL A 76 -6.26 -3.88 -7.37
N GLY A 77 -7.05 -4.07 -8.41
CA GLY A 77 -8.04 -5.13 -8.55
C GLY A 77 -7.50 -6.25 -9.43
N ILE A 78 -7.61 -7.49 -8.99
CA ILE A 78 -7.27 -8.68 -9.76
C ILE A 78 -8.55 -9.13 -10.47
N ASP A 79 -8.57 -9.04 -11.80
CA ASP A 79 -9.75 -9.34 -12.59
C ASP A 79 -9.78 -10.84 -12.90
N ARG A 80 -10.57 -11.59 -12.12
CA ARG A 80 -10.78 -13.03 -12.33
C ARG A 80 -12.01 -13.25 -13.20
N PRO A 81 -11.97 -14.19 -14.19
CA PRO A 81 -13.18 -14.62 -14.88
C PRO A 81 -14.15 -15.26 -13.89
N GLU A 82 -15.44 -14.93 -13.99
CA GLU A 82 -16.50 -15.49 -13.11
C GLU A 82 -16.65 -17.02 -13.24
N GLU A 83 -16.23 -17.60 -14.38
CA GLU A 83 -16.36 -19.03 -14.68
C GLU A 83 -15.39 -19.93 -13.90
N GLU A 84 -14.37 -19.40 -13.25
CA GLU A 84 -13.38 -20.20 -12.50
C GLU A 84 -13.75 -20.42 -11.02
N GLN A 85 -14.93 -19.96 -10.57
CA GLN A 85 -15.35 -20.10 -9.16
C GLN A 85 -15.85 -21.51 -8.78
N GLU A 86 -16.09 -22.41 -9.72
CA GLU A 86 -16.72 -23.72 -9.45
C GLU A 86 -15.81 -24.96 -9.56
N GLY A 87 -14.51 -24.84 -9.76
CA GLY A 87 -13.62 -25.99 -10.00
C GLY A 87 -12.48 -26.19 -8.99
N GLU A 88 -12.60 -27.25 -8.21
CA GLU A 88 -11.61 -28.07 -7.49
C GLU A 88 -10.47 -27.44 -6.64
N LEU A 89 -10.30 -28.04 -5.46
CA LEU A 89 -9.29 -27.78 -4.39
C LEU A 89 -7.82 -27.56 -4.83
N ALA A 90 -7.41 -27.97 -6.02
CA ALA A 90 -6.07 -27.74 -6.56
C ALA A 90 -5.89 -26.31 -7.07
N ILE A 91 -6.95 -25.71 -7.62
CA ILE A 91 -6.95 -24.33 -8.17
C ILE A 91 -6.83 -23.29 -7.06
N HIS A 92 -7.34 -23.56 -5.85
CA HIS A 92 -7.25 -22.61 -4.73
C HIS A 92 -5.81 -22.30 -4.32
N ARG A 93 -4.88 -23.26 -4.37
CA ARG A 93 -3.47 -23.01 -4.00
C ARG A 93 -2.73 -22.10 -4.99
N GLU A 94 -3.02 -22.25 -6.27
CA GLU A 94 -2.43 -21.36 -7.29
C GLU A 94 -3.06 -19.97 -7.26
N GLN A 95 -4.36 -19.88 -6.99
CA GLN A 95 -5.08 -18.61 -6.84
C GLN A 95 -4.59 -17.77 -5.65
N ASP A 96 -4.18 -18.40 -4.56
CA ASP A 96 -3.63 -17.71 -3.38
C ASP A 96 -2.23 -17.09 -3.65
N LEU A 97 -1.52 -17.58 -4.67
CA LEU A 97 -0.20 -17.05 -5.05
C LEU A 97 -0.29 -15.85 -6.00
N ILE A 98 -1.42 -15.65 -6.68
CA ILE A 98 -1.57 -14.54 -7.64
C ILE A 98 -1.35 -13.16 -6.98
N PRO A 99 -1.99 -12.82 -5.84
CA PRO A 99 -1.76 -11.55 -5.18
C PRO A 99 -0.28 -11.34 -4.80
N ILE A 100 0.38 -12.38 -4.30
CA ILE A 100 1.79 -12.33 -3.93
C ILE A 100 2.68 -12.06 -5.17
N SER A 101 2.40 -12.73 -6.28
CA SER A 101 3.12 -12.54 -7.54
C SER A 101 2.90 -11.14 -8.11
N VAL A 102 1.68 -10.61 -8.01
CA VAL A 102 1.35 -9.22 -8.42
C VAL A 102 2.12 -8.22 -7.54
N MET A 103 2.14 -8.41 -6.21
CA MET A 103 2.91 -7.55 -5.31
C MET A 103 4.40 -7.57 -5.65
N GLN A 104 4.97 -8.71 -5.99
CA GLN A 104 6.37 -8.83 -6.37
C GLN A 104 6.70 -8.07 -7.67
N ILE A 105 5.82 -8.14 -8.68
CA ILE A 105 5.97 -7.36 -9.93
C ILE A 105 5.87 -5.85 -9.62
N LEU A 106 4.91 -5.45 -8.78
CA LEU A 106 4.78 -4.06 -8.33
C LEU A 106 6.05 -3.57 -7.62
N GLU A 107 6.59 -4.35 -6.68
CA GLU A 107 7.82 -4.02 -5.96
C GLU A 107 9.00 -3.81 -6.89
N GLU A 108 9.22 -4.73 -7.83
CA GLU A 108 10.32 -4.66 -8.78
C GLU A 108 10.24 -3.40 -9.67
N LYS A 109 9.07 -3.10 -10.21
CA LYS A 109 8.89 -1.97 -11.14
C LYS A 109 8.87 -0.62 -10.44
N LEU A 110 8.12 -0.50 -9.34
CA LEU A 110 8.04 0.74 -8.59
C LEU A 110 9.35 1.07 -7.88
N GLY A 111 10.11 0.06 -7.44
CA GLY A 111 11.42 0.24 -6.81
C GLY A 111 12.44 0.97 -7.69
N ASN A 112 12.29 0.88 -9.00
CA ASN A 112 13.14 1.59 -9.96
C ASN A 112 12.64 3.00 -10.28
N TYR A 113 11.44 3.37 -9.82
CA TYR A 113 10.81 4.64 -10.17
C TYR A 113 10.64 5.60 -8.99
N CYS A 114 10.10 5.13 -7.87
CA CYS A 114 9.78 5.99 -6.72
C CYS A 114 9.91 5.23 -5.39
N ARG A 115 9.82 5.98 -4.28
CA ARG A 115 9.60 5.39 -2.96
C ARG A 115 8.13 5.04 -2.82
N PHE A 116 7.84 3.87 -2.31
CA PHE A 116 6.47 3.36 -2.21
C PHE A 116 6.28 2.41 -1.02
N SER A 117 5.04 2.08 -0.75
CA SER A 117 4.64 0.97 0.12
C SER A 117 3.48 0.23 -0.49
N ILE A 118 3.53 -1.10 -0.42
CA ILE A 118 2.49 -2.02 -0.90
C ILE A 118 1.94 -2.77 0.31
N PHE A 119 0.65 -3.05 0.31
CA PHE A 119 -0.03 -3.77 1.39
C PHE A 119 -1.28 -4.50 0.87
N ASN A 120 -1.70 -5.55 1.57
CA ASN A 120 -2.99 -6.17 1.30
C ASN A 120 -4.10 -5.25 1.79
N SER A 121 -5.01 -4.90 0.90
CA SER A 121 -6.14 -4.02 1.23
C SER A 121 -7.26 -4.81 1.90
N THR A 122 -7.76 -4.30 3.02
CA THR A 122 -8.88 -4.91 3.78
C THR A 122 -10.18 -4.13 3.66
N GLY A 123 -10.18 -2.97 2.99
CA GLY A 123 -11.30 -2.02 2.98
C GLY A 123 -12.29 -2.17 1.82
N SER A 124 -11.95 -2.92 0.76
CA SER A 124 -12.79 -3.06 -0.45
C SER A 124 -12.66 -4.45 -1.05
N SER A 125 -13.77 -5.00 -1.50
CA SER A 125 -13.78 -6.27 -2.24
C SER A 125 -13.15 -6.17 -3.63
N ASP A 126 -13.17 -4.99 -4.23
CA ASP A 126 -12.67 -4.75 -5.59
C ASP A 126 -11.17 -4.43 -5.62
N ALA A 127 -10.61 -4.01 -4.50
CA ALA A 127 -9.19 -3.68 -4.34
C ALA A 127 -8.53 -4.68 -3.39
N GLN A 128 -7.76 -5.62 -3.93
CA GLN A 128 -7.04 -6.62 -3.14
C GLN A 128 -5.69 -6.08 -2.63
N ILE A 129 -5.05 -5.17 -3.39
CA ILE A 129 -3.74 -4.62 -3.05
C ILE A 129 -3.83 -3.09 -3.05
N GLY A 130 -3.28 -2.47 -2.02
CA GLY A 130 -3.09 -1.03 -1.92
C GLY A 130 -1.64 -0.64 -2.19
N VAL A 131 -1.44 0.50 -2.83
CA VAL A 131 -0.13 1.10 -3.08
C VAL A 131 -0.18 2.56 -2.66
N ILE A 132 0.83 3.01 -1.91
CA ILE A 132 1.09 4.43 -1.67
C ILE A 132 2.44 4.77 -2.28
N ALA A 133 2.47 5.68 -3.24
CA ALA A 133 3.66 6.13 -3.93
C ALA A 133 4.01 7.58 -3.52
N ALA A 134 5.28 7.81 -3.28
CA ALA A 134 5.83 9.15 -3.01
C ALA A 134 6.24 9.81 -4.34
N ILE A 135 5.82 11.05 -4.55
CA ILE A 135 6.14 11.86 -5.72
C ILE A 135 7.11 12.95 -5.29
N ASP A 136 8.32 12.91 -5.82
CA ASP A 136 9.40 13.86 -5.61
C ASP A 136 9.64 14.70 -6.87
N GLU A 137 10.68 15.54 -6.89
CA GLU A 137 11.04 16.36 -8.06
C GLU A 137 11.48 15.53 -9.27
N GLU A 138 12.05 14.35 -9.03
CA GLU A 138 12.60 13.46 -10.07
C GLU A 138 11.52 12.62 -10.76
N ASN A 139 10.34 12.49 -10.16
CA ASN A 139 9.25 11.67 -10.67
C ASN A 139 7.93 12.43 -10.72
N SER A 140 7.16 12.16 -11.76
CA SER A 140 5.87 12.80 -11.99
C SER A 140 4.72 11.81 -11.83
N GLN A 141 3.53 12.33 -11.55
CA GLN A 141 2.32 11.51 -11.52
C GLN A 141 2.03 10.84 -12.87
N THR A 142 2.29 11.55 -13.97
CA THR A 142 2.15 10.98 -15.32
C THR A 142 3.10 9.81 -15.54
N GLY A 143 4.36 9.93 -15.09
CA GLY A 143 5.31 8.84 -15.15
C GLY A 143 4.90 7.65 -14.29
N LEU A 144 4.37 7.90 -13.08
CA LEU A 144 3.81 6.85 -12.24
C LEU A 144 2.68 6.09 -12.95
N THR A 145 1.74 6.82 -13.57
CA THR A 145 0.63 6.22 -14.34
C THR A 145 1.16 5.35 -15.48
N ALA A 146 2.21 5.79 -16.19
CA ALA A 146 2.84 5.00 -17.25
C ALA A 146 3.47 3.70 -16.71
N VAL A 147 4.22 3.79 -15.61
CA VAL A 147 4.82 2.61 -14.95
C VAL A 147 3.74 1.61 -14.49
N LEU A 148 2.67 2.10 -13.88
CA LEU A 148 1.54 1.25 -13.46
C LEU A 148 0.85 0.60 -14.67
N GLY A 149 0.73 1.32 -15.80
CA GLY A 149 0.21 0.79 -17.07
C GLY A 149 1.08 -0.33 -17.64
N ASP A 150 2.39 -0.21 -17.54
CA ASP A 150 3.32 -1.27 -17.97
C ASP A 150 3.24 -2.49 -17.05
N ILE A 151 3.02 -2.28 -15.75
CA ILE A 151 2.77 -3.37 -14.78
C ILE A 151 1.52 -4.16 -15.16
N CYS A 152 0.40 -3.50 -15.54
CA CYS A 152 -0.79 -4.19 -16.02
C CYS A 152 -0.51 -5.10 -17.22
N LYS A 153 0.25 -4.60 -18.20
CA LYS A 153 0.63 -5.37 -19.40
C LYS A 153 1.53 -6.56 -19.06
N GLU A 154 2.50 -6.34 -18.18
CA GLU A 154 3.46 -7.37 -17.79
C GLU A 154 2.80 -8.47 -16.94
N THR A 155 1.96 -8.10 -15.99
CA THR A 155 1.19 -9.05 -15.18
C THR A 155 0.32 -9.94 -16.06
N ARG A 156 -0.39 -9.35 -17.02
CA ARG A 156 -1.17 -10.12 -18.01
C ARG A 156 -0.29 -11.10 -18.81
N LYS A 157 0.93 -10.68 -19.19
CA LYS A 157 1.86 -11.51 -19.96
C LYS A 157 2.45 -12.65 -19.15
N ILE A 158 2.80 -12.41 -17.89
CA ILE A 158 3.50 -13.39 -17.03
C ILE A 158 2.53 -14.33 -16.33
N LEU A 159 1.45 -13.77 -15.74
CA LEU A 159 0.52 -14.52 -14.91
C LEU A 159 -0.75 -14.96 -15.68
N ALA A 160 -0.94 -14.49 -16.93
CA ALA A 160 -2.16 -14.66 -17.71
C ALA A 160 -3.43 -14.12 -17.02
N VAL A 161 -3.27 -13.36 -15.93
CA VAL A 161 -4.36 -12.75 -15.17
C VAL A 161 -4.32 -11.24 -15.38
N PRO A 162 -5.39 -10.60 -15.88
CA PRO A 162 -5.46 -9.16 -15.96
C PRO A 162 -5.60 -8.54 -14.57
N ILE A 163 -4.97 -7.39 -14.37
CA ILE A 163 -5.17 -6.54 -13.20
C ILE A 163 -5.60 -5.15 -13.64
N THR A 164 -6.53 -4.54 -12.92
CA THR A 164 -6.91 -3.15 -13.12
C THR A 164 -6.37 -2.31 -11.97
N ILE A 165 -5.76 -1.17 -12.27
CA ILE A 165 -5.18 -0.29 -11.26
C ILE A 165 -5.90 1.07 -11.32
N GLY A 166 -6.64 1.38 -10.26
CA GLY A 166 -7.20 2.72 -10.03
C GLY A 166 -6.17 3.62 -9.39
N ILE A 167 -6.08 4.88 -9.82
CA ILE A 167 -5.14 5.88 -9.32
C ILE A 167 -5.94 7.09 -8.84
N GLY A 168 -5.69 7.51 -7.58
CA GLY A 168 -6.34 8.66 -6.97
C GLY A 168 -5.61 9.98 -7.21
N HIS A 169 -6.18 11.07 -6.69
CA HIS A 169 -5.54 12.38 -6.70
C HIS A 169 -4.30 12.41 -5.80
N SER A 170 -3.33 13.25 -6.16
CA SER A 170 -2.18 13.48 -5.28
C SER A 170 -2.55 14.35 -4.08
N THR A 171 -1.99 14.05 -2.91
CA THR A 171 -2.10 14.88 -1.70
C THR A 171 -0.72 15.38 -1.26
N GLN A 172 -0.67 16.53 -0.58
CA GLN A 172 0.53 17.07 0.05
C GLN A 172 0.63 16.69 1.54
N ASP A 173 -0.43 16.09 2.09
CA ASP A 173 -0.46 15.58 3.46
C ASP A 173 -0.71 14.07 3.43
N LEU A 174 0.30 13.31 3.84
CA LEU A 174 0.18 11.85 3.91
C LEU A 174 -0.90 11.39 4.92
N GLY A 175 -1.19 12.21 5.94
CA GLY A 175 -2.29 11.94 6.88
C GLY A 175 -3.67 11.95 6.23
N MET A 176 -3.81 12.57 5.05
CA MET A 176 -5.03 12.65 4.25
C MET A 176 -5.02 11.69 3.05
N ILE A 177 -4.11 10.73 2.99
CA ILE A 177 -4.00 9.78 1.87
C ILE A 177 -5.26 8.92 1.68
N CYS A 178 -6.09 8.80 2.71
CA CYS A 178 -7.37 8.12 2.64
C CYS A 178 -8.31 8.69 1.56
N GLU A 179 -8.25 9.98 1.28
CA GLU A 179 -9.03 10.60 0.21
C GLU A 179 -8.51 10.14 -1.15
N SER A 180 -7.19 10.18 -1.36
CA SER A 180 -6.57 9.65 -2.58
C SER A 180 -6.87 8.16 -2.79
N TYR A 181 -6.90 7.37 -1.72
CA TYR A 181 -7.22 5.95 -1.81
C TYR A 181 -8.70 5.69 -2.15
N LYS A 182 -9.62 6.46 -1.61
CA LYS A 182 -11.04 6.42 -1.99
C LYS A 182 -11.22 6.72 -3.47
N ASP A 183 -10.54 7.74 -3.98
CA ASP A 183 -10.55 8.09 -5.39
C ASP A 183 -9.99 6.94 -6.25
N ALA A 184 -8.92 6.28 -5.80
CA ALA A 184 -8.34 5.13 -6.47
C ALA A 184 -9.31 3.94 -6.53
N VAL A 185 -10.02 3.65 -5.44
CA VAL A 185 -11.07 2.60 -5.40
C VAL A 185 -12.26 2.98 -6.29
N ASN A 186 -12.68 4.25 -6.28
CA ASN A 186 -13.73 4.73 -7.19
C ASN A 186 -13.32 4.57 -8.65
N ALA A 187 -12.05 4.88 -8.99
CA ALA A 187 -11.53 4.69 -10.34
C ALA A 187 -11.62 3.22 -10.79
N LEU A 188 -11.40 2.23 -9.90
CA LEU A 188 -11.61 0.81 -10.22
C LEU A 188 -13.06 0.50 -10.64
N GLY A 189 -14.04 1.20 -10.09
CA GLY A 189 -15.45 1.04 -10.46
C GLY A 189 -15.74 1.35 -11.94
N TYR A 190 -14.89 2.16 -12.58
CA TYR A 190 -15.02 2.48 -14.02
C TYR A 190 -14.47 1.40 -14.95
N LYS A 191 -13.93 0.29 -14.42
CA LYS A 191 -13.42 -0.83 -15.23
C LYS A 191 -14.48 -1.41 -16.21
N ALA A 192 -15.75 -1.35 -15.85
CA ALA A 192 -16.83 -1.79 -16.71
C ALA A 192 -16.99 -0.93 -17.99
N ILE A 193 -16.55 0.32 -17.94
CA ILE A 193 -16.64 1.29 -19.05
C ILE A 193 -15.32 1.35 -19.82
N VAL A 194 -14.18 1.46 -19.10
CA VAL A 194 -12.84 1.62 -19.69
C VAL A 194 -12.27 0.28 -20.14
N GLY A 195 -12.73 -0.83 -19.58
CA GLY A 195 -12.21 -2.18 -19.76
C GLY A 195 -11.24 -2.59 -18.66
N ALA A 196 -11.27 -3.89 -18.33
CA ALA A 196 -10.37 -4.50 -17.37
C ALA A 196 -8.93 -4.60 -17.91
N GLY A 197 -7.95 -4.72 -17.01
CA GLY A 197 -6.55 -4.88 -17.38
C GLY A 197 -5.82 -3.60 -17.74
N ASN A 198 -6.32 -2.44 -17.30
CA ASN A 198 -5.78 -1.12 -17.57
C ASN A 198 -5.56 -0.30 -16.30
N THR A 199 -4.80 0.79 -16.40
CA THR A 199 -4.76 1.83 -15.37
C THR A 199 -5.87 2.85 -15.63
N ILE A 200 -6.57 3.26 -14.56
CA ILE A 200 -7.64 4.24 -14.61
C ILE A 200 -7.29 5.35 -13.61
N TYR A 201 -7.01 6.54 -14.12
CA TYR A 201 -6.79 7.70 -13.26
C TYR A 201 -8.13 8.40 -13.02
N ILE A 202 -8.44 8.71 -11.78
CA ILE A 202 -9.74 9.29 -11.40
C ILE A 202 -10.06 10.58 -12.16
N ASN A 203 -9.08 11.44 -12.43
CA ASN A 203 -9.28 12.67 -13.20
C ASN A 203 -9.72 12.43 -14.64
N ASP A 204 -9.41 11.28 -15.23
CA ASP A 204 -9.76 10.97 -16.61
C ASP A 204 -11.23 10.54 -16.73
N VAL A 205 -11.81 10.04 -15.63
CA VAL A 205 -13.18 9.51 -15.58
C VAL A 205 -14.14 10.42 -14.80
N GLU A 206 -13.64 11.12 -13.78
CA GLU A 206 -14.36 12.12 -13.01
C GLU A 206 -13.57 13.44 -12.99
N PRO A 207 -13.62 14.24 -14.06
CA PRO A 207 -12.95 15.53 -14.05
C PRO A 207 -13.52 16.39 -12.94
N VAL A 208 -12.66 16.84 -12.01
CA VAL A 208 -13.06 17.69 -10.89
C VAL A 208 -13.74 18.92 -11.44
N SER A 209 -15.05 18.98 -11.32
CA SER A 209 -15.84 20.18 -11.57
C SER A 209 -15.48 21.23 -10.51
N ARG A 210 -14.34 21.92 -10.68
CA ARG A 210 -14.05 23.17 -9.98
C ARG A 210 -14.96 24.28 -10.50
N GLY A 211 -16.25 24.13 -10.34
CA GLY A 211 -17.24 25.12 -10.64
C GLY A 211 -18.36 24.97 -9.62
N LYS A 212 -18.38 25.82 -8.58
CA LYS A 212 -19.62 26.17 -7.94
C LYS A 212 -20.55 26.60 -9.07
N LEU A 213 -21.57 25.82 -9.36
CA LEU A 213 -22.78 26.32 -10.03
C LEU A 213 -23.36 27.38 -9.10
N GLN A 214 -22.95 28.62 -9.25
CA GLN A 214 -23.73 29.76 -8.79
C GLN A 214 -25.01 29.73 -9.63
N PHE A 215 -26.06 29.18 -9.06
CA PHE A 215 -27.40 29.49 -9.50
C PHE A 215 -27.62 30.96 -9.19
N ASP A 216 -27.43 31.81 -10.19
CA ASP A 216 -27.88 33.19 -10.16
C ASP A 216 -29.40 33.17 -10.21
N SER A 217 -30.02 33.23 -9.03
CA SER A 217 -31.45 33.50 -8.91
C SER A 217 -31.68 34.99 -9.15
N LYS A 218 -31.73 35.40 -10.42
CA LYS A 218 -32.29 36.64 -10.86
C LYS A 218 -33.26 36.34 -12.00
N ASP A 219 -34.50 36.21 -11.63
CA ASP A 219 -35.63 36.65 -12.42
C ASP A 219 -36.90 36.54 -11.53
N GLU A 220 -37.20 37.65 -10.86
CA GLU A 220 -38.53 38.24 -10.65
C GLU A 220 -38.38 39.75 -10.49
#